data_5309c9df936882e79aff4b9ec76c9fa4
#
_entry.id   5309c9df936882e79aff4b9ec76c9fa4
#
_cell.length_a   1.000
_cell.length_b   1.000
_cell.length_c   1.000
_cell.angle_alpha   90.00
_cell.angle_beta   90.00
_cell.angle_gamma   90.00
#
_symmetry.space_group_name_H-M   'P 1'
#
loop_
_entity.id
_entity.type
_entity.pdbx_description
1 polymer ?
#
loop_
_entity_poly.entity_id
_entity_poly.type
_entity_poly.pdbx_seq_one_letter_code
_entity_poly.pdbx_strand_id
1 'polypeptide(L)'
;GFGVACRLAAGEKSAVAARLSGVRGELERGLADQGAMIFSLGAERLPNTVYFSLPGIDGETLVGKLDRAGFAVASGAACSSAKPEPSHVLMAMGVELVLARGAVRVSLGRETTEQQVRDFLQTLAETVFQLKRLAALAS
;
A
#
# COMPACT_ATOMS: atom_id res chain seq x y z
N GLY A 1 -39.79 5.93 -1.66
CA GLY A 1 -39.56 6.99 -2.59
C GLY A 1 -38.10 7.11 -3.00
N PHE A 2 -37.89 7.79 -4.09
CA PHE A 2 -36.54 8.02 -4.63
C PHE A 2 -35.59 8.71 -3.62
N GLY A 3 -36.12 9.71 -2.90
CA GLY A 3 -35.33 10.43 -1.90
C GLY A 3 -34.84 9.57 -0.74
N VAL A 4 -35.65 8.59 -0.35
CA VAL A 4 -35.24 7.64 0.72
C VAL A 4 -34.14 6.72 0.23
N ALA A 5 -34.24 6.22 -1.00
CA ALA A 5 -33.20 5.38 -1.59
C ALA A 5 -31.87 6.12 -1.70
N CYS A 6 -31.85 7.38 -2.09
CA CYS A 6 -30.65 8.20 -2.16
C CYS A 6 -30.03 8.42 -0.80
N ARG A 7 -30.81 8.63 0.24
CA ARG A 7 -30.30 8.81 1.60
C ARG A 7 -29.65 7.55 2.12
N LEU A 8 -30.26 6.39 1.89
CA LEU A 8 -29.67 5.11 2.30
C LEU A 8 -28.34 4.87 1.59
N ALA A 9 -28.30 5.12 0.27
CA ALA A 9 -27.07 4.96 -0.50
C ALA A 9 -25.94 5.89 0.01
N ALA A 10 -26.27 7.15 0.32
CA ALA A 10 -25.32 8.10 0.86
C ALA A 10 -24.83 7.67 2.25
N GLY A 11 -25.73 7.15 3.10
CA GLY A 11 -25.38 6.63 4.41
C GLY A 11 -24.46 5.43 4.33
N GLU A 12 -24.71 4.51 3.41
CA GLU A 12 -23.84 3.35 3.19
C GLU A 12 -22.46 3.76 2.73
N LYS A 13 -22.35 4.70 1.78
CA LYS A 13 -21.07 5.23 1.31
C LYS A 13 -20.28 5.89 2.43
N SER A 14 -20.95 6.67 3.27
CA SER A 14 -20.32 7.34 4.41
C SER A 14 -19.81 6.33 5.43
N ALA A 15 -20.59 5.29 5.71
CA ALA A 15 -20.21 4.23 6.65
C ALA A 15 -19.00 3.44 6.12
N VAL A 16 -19.00 3.09 4.83
CA VAL A 16 -17.89 2.41 4.18
C VAL A 16 -16.65 3.29 4.20
N ALA A 17 -16.77 4.56 3.87
CA ALA A 17 -15.65 5.50 3.86
C ALA A 17 -15.05 5.66 5.26
N ALA A 18 -15.88 5.76 6.29
CA ALA A 18 -15.43 5.87 7.67
C ALA A 18 -14.69 4.61 8.11
N ARG A 19 -15.23 3.43 7.77
CA ARG A 19 -14.60 2.15 8.08
C ARG A 19 -13.25 1.99 7.38
N LEU A 20 -13.19 2.31 6.08
CA LEU A 20 -11.96 2.23 5.32
C LEU A 20 -10.91 3.23 5.81
N SER A 21 -11.34 4.39 6.25
CA SER A 21 -10.43 5.38 6.84
C SER A 21 -9.77 4.84 8.11
N GLY A 22 -10.52 4.14 8.96
CA GLY A 22 -9.99 3.50 10.16
C GLY A 22 -9.02 2.36 9.83
N VAL A 23 -9.39 1.51 8.89
CA VAL A 23 -8.56 0.40 8.42
C VAL A 23 -7.26 0.93 7.80
N ARG A 24 -7.38 1.97 7.00
CA ARG A 24 -6.23 2.64 6.38
C ARG A 24 -5.28 3.22 7.43
N GLY A 25 -5.83 3.87 8.45
CA GLY A 25 -5.02 4.42 9.54
C GLY A 25 -4.22 3.34 10.27
N GLU A 26 -4.82 2.19 10.48
CA GLU A 26 -4.13 1.05 11.09
C GLU A 26 -3.00 0.54 10.18
N LEU A 27 -3.26 0.45 8.88
CA LEU A 27 -2.24 0.05 7.91
C LEU A 27 -1.08 1.06 7.90
N GLU A 28 -1.36 2.34 7.83
CA GLU A 28 -0.34 3.38 7.81
C GLU A 28 0.52 3.36 9.07
N ARG A 29 -0.10 3.20 10.24
CA ARG A 29 0.63 3.11 11.50
C ARG A 29 1.54 1.89 11.53
N GLY A 30 1.03 0.74 11.11
CA GLY A 30 1.82 -0.49 11.08
C GLY A 30 2.99 -0.40 10.10
N LEU A 31 2.79 0.23 8.95
CA LEU A 31 3.85 0.47 7.98
C LEU A 31 4.93 1.40 8.55
N ALA A 32 4.51 2.48 9.19
CA ALA A 32 5.45 3.42 9.81
C ALA A 32 6.26 2.75 10.91
N ASP A 33 5.63 1.89 11.71
CA ASP A 33 6.31 1.13 12.75
C ASP A 33 7.38 0.19 12.20
N GLN A 34 7.23 -0.24 10.95
CA GLN A 34 8.23 -1.07 10.27
C GLN A 34 9.28 -0.26 9.51
N GLY A 35 9.25 1.05 9.63
CA GLY A 35 10.21 1.92 8.98
C GLY A 35 9.87 2.29 7.54
N ALA A 36 8.64 2.04 7.10
CA ALA A 36 8.22 2.39 5.75
C ALA A 36 8.04 3.89 5.59
N MET A 37 8.37 4.38 4.41
CA MET A 37 8.04 5.73 3.98
C MET A 37 6.66 5.68 3.31
N ILE A 38 5.73 6.45 3.82
CA ILE A 38 4.36 6.50 3.27
C ILE A 38 4.20 7.76 2.46
N PHE A 39 3.77 7.60 1.22
CA PHE A 39 3.55 8.72 0.31
C PHE A 39 2.08 9.12 0.31
N SER A 40 1.79 10.31 -0.14
CA SER A 40 0.44 10.88 -0.21
C SER A 40 -0.18 11.31 1.12
N LEU A 41 0.60 11.36 2.19
CA LEU A 41 0.13 11.97 3.44
C LEU A 41 -0.07 13.46 3.22
N GLY A 42 -1.26 13.96 3.48
CA GLY A 42 -1.58 15.38 3.36
C GLY A 42 -2.01 15.85 1.96
N ALA A 43 -1.83 15.04 0.92
CA ALA A 43 -2.34 15.35 -0.42
C ALA A 43 -3.76 14.80 -0.60
N GLU A 44 -4.42 15.17 -1.69
CA GLU A 44 -5.65 14.51 -2.09
C GLU A 44 -5.33 13.05 -2.39
N ARG A 45 -5.70 12.20 -1.50
CA ARG A 45 -5.40 10.78 -1.61
C ARG A 45 -6.67 10.00 -1.89
N LEU A 46 -6.51 8.97 -2.69
CA LEU A 46 -7.58 8.01 -2.86
C LEU A 46 -7.82 7.34 -1.51
N PRO A 47 -9.04 7.35 -0.98
CA PRO A 47 -9.29 6.88 0.38
C PRO A 47 -9.00 5.41 0.60
N ASN A 48 -8.88 4.65 -0.47
CA ASN A 48 -8.67 3.20 -0.42
C ASN A 48 -7.29 2.77 -0.93
N THR A 49 -6.34 3.70 -1.09
CA THR A 49 -5.03 3.38 -1.63
C THR A 49 -3.93 3.95 -0.76
N VAL A 50 -2.92 3.13 -0.50
CA VAL A 50 -1.72 3.53 0.25
C VAL A 50 -0.49 3.20 -0.57
N TYR A 51 0.40 4.17 -0.75
CA TYR A 51 1.71 3.97 -1.35
C TYR A 51 2.77 3.99 -0.27
N PHE A 52 3.66 3.04 -0.29
CA PHE A 52 4.78 3.03 0.66
C PHE A 52 6.04 2.48 0.01
N SER A 53 7.18 2.78 0.63
CA SER A 53 8.46 2.20 0.24
C SER A 53 9.24 1.82 1.49
N LEU A 54 9.95 0.71 1.42
CA LEU A 54 10.84 0.29 2.50
C LEU A 54 12.27 0.51 2.03
N PRO A 55 13.05 1.37 2.70
CA PRO A 55 14.42 1.63 2.30
C PRO A 55 15.26 0.35 2.21
N GLY A 56 15.97 0.18 1.11
CA GLY A 56 16.80 -0.99 0.88
C GLY A 56 16.07 -2.23 0.37
N ILE A 57 14.77 -2.14 0.15
CA ILE A 57 13.94 -3.25 -0.35
C ILE A 57 13.43 -2.91 -1.74
N ASP A 58 13.64 -3.82 -2.69
CA ASP A 58 13.12 -3.66 -4.04
C ASP A 58 11.61 -3.90 -4.07
N GLY A 59 10.87 -2.94 -4.61
CA GLY A 59 9.42 -2.97 -4.64
C GLY A 59 8.84 -4.13 -5.42
N GLU A 60 9.43 -4.46 -6.56
CA GLU A 60 8.94 -5.56 -7.39
C GLU A 60 9.15 -6.92 -6.72
N THR A 61 10.30 -7.11 -6.09
CA THR A 61 10.58 -8.32 -5.32
C THR A 61 9.58 -8.47 -4.18
N LEU A 62 9.32 -7.39 -3.48
CA LEU A 62 8.37 -7.37 -2.37
C LEU A 62 6.96 -7.70 -2.86
N VAL A 63 6.52 -7.09 -3.95
CA VAL A 63 5.21 -7.36 -4.56
C VAL A 63 5.07 -8.83 -4.92
N GLY A 64 6.09 -9.39 -5.56
CA GLY A 64 6.07 -10.80 -5.94
C GLY A 64 5.91 -11.74 -4.76
N LYS A 65 6.60 -11.46 -3.66
CA LYS A 65 6.52 -12.29 -2.46
C LYS A 65 5.17 -12.12 -1.75
N LEU A 66 4.65 -10.91 -1.69
CA LEU A 66 3.34 -10.65 -1.07
C LEU A 66 2.21 -11.27 -1.90
N ASP A 67 2.33 -11.23 -3.22
CA ASP A 67 1.37 -11.87 -4.10
C ASP A 67 1.32 -13.38 -3.86
N ARG A 68 2.47 -14.02 -3.74
CA ARG A 68 2.54 -15.45 -3.41
C ARG A 68 1.94 -15.77 -2.05
N ALA A 69 1.99 -14.84 -1.13
CA ALA A 69 1.38 -14.98 0.19
C ALA A 69 -0.13 -14.72 0.19
N GLY A 70 -0.70 -14.34 -0.95
CA GLY A 70 -2.14 -14.15 -1.11
C GLY A 70 -2.62 -12.71 -0.98
N PHE A 71 -1.71 -11.73 -1.02
CA PHE A 71 -2.09 -10.32 -0.90
C PHE A 71 -1.98 -9.59 -2.24
N ALA A 72 -3.06 -8.96 -2.65
CA ALA A 72 -3.12 -8.22 -3.90
C ALA A 72 -2.50 -6.83 -3.72
N VAL A 73 -1.24 -6.70 -4.09
CA VAL A 73 -0.51 -5.43 -4.08
C VAL A 73 0.08 -5.21 -5.48
N ALA A 74 0.48 -3.99 -5.75
CA ALA A 74 1.07 -3.66 -7.04
C ALA A 74 2.33 -2.82 -6.83
N SER A 75 3.27 -2.94 -7.77
CA SER A 75 4.41 -2.04 -7.78
C SER A 75 3.94 -0.61 -8.08
N GLY A 76 4.51 0.36 -7.38
CA GLY A 76 4.28 1.77 -7.67
C GLY A 76 4.98 2.23 -8.95
N ALA A 77 5.84 1.38 -9.52
CA ALA A 77 6.47 1.66 -10.80
C ALA A 77 5.52 1.30 -11.94
N ALA A 78 5.61 2.06 -13.04
CA ALA A 78 4.81 1.77 -14.22
C ALA A 78 5.32 0.48 -14.87
N CYS A 79 4.45 -0.51 -14.96
CA CYS A 79 4.75 -1.77 -15.63
C CYS A 79 4.63 -1.60 -17.14
N SER A 80 5.64 -1.07 -17.79
CA SER A 80 5.71 -1.14 -19.24
C SER A 80 7.07 -1.69 -19.62
N SER A 81 7.06 -2.95 -20.09
CA SER A 81 8.22 -3.62 -20.66
C SER A 81 9.44 -3.81 -19.73
N ALA A 82 10.60 -4.02 -20.31
CA ALA A 82 11.81 -4.52 -19.67
C ALA A 82 12.45 -3.60 -18.61
N LYS A 83 12.01 -2.35 -18.48
CA LYS A 83 12.54 -1.41 -17.49
C LYS A 83 11.39 -0.78 -16.72
N PRO A 84 11.18 -1.16 -15.45
CA PRO A 84 10.17 -0.50 -14.62
C PRO A 84 10.56 0.96 -14.39
N GLU A 85 9.65 1.86 -14.78
CA GLU A 85 9.83 3.28 -14.55
C GLU A 85 9.07 3.68 -13.28
N PRO A 86 9.58 4.66 -12.51
CA PRO A 86 8.88 5.13 -11.33
C PRO A 86 7.55 5.78 -11.72
N SER A 87 6.57 5.70 -10.82
CA SER A 87 5.26 6.33 -11.03
C SER A 87 5.40 7.82 -11.28
N HIS A 88 4.74 8.32 -12.34
CA HIS A 88 4.70 9.74 -12.60
C HIS A 88 4.08 10.53 -11.46
N VAL A 89 3.12 9.93 -10.76
CA VAL A 89 2.46 10.56 -9.61
C VAL A 89 3.47 10.80 -8.49
N LEU A 90 4.27 9.78 -8.17
CA LEU A 90 5.29 9.89 -7.12
C LEU A 90 6.39 10.88 -7.50
N MET A 91 6.80 10.88 -8.75
CA MET A 91 7.80 11.83 -9.22
C MET A 91 7.28 13.27 -9.18
N ALA A 92 6.01 13.47 -9.54
CA ALA A 92 5.37 14.78 -9.47
C ALA A 92 5.24 15.27 -8.02
N MET A 93 5.18 14.36 -7.06
CA MET A 93 5.15 14.70 -5.64
C MET A 93 6.53 15.02 -5.07
N GLY A 94 7.57 14.92 -5.87
CA GLY A 94 8.94 15.18 -5.42
C GLY A 94 9.58 14.02 -4.68
N VAL A 95 9.04 12.83 -4.82
CA VAL A 95 9.60 11.63 -4.18
C VAL A 95 10.94 11.28 -4.83
N GLU A 96 11.92 10.97 -4.01
CA GLU A 96 13.25 10.58 -4.47
C GLU A 96 13.18 9.36 -5.37
N LEU A 97 13.97 9.35 -6.45
CA LEU A 97 13.91 8.32 -7.49
C LEU A 97 14.04 6.89 -6.93
N VAL A 98 14.97 6.69 -6.01
CA VAL A 98 15.20 5.38 -5.40
C VAL A 98 13.96 4.90 -4.65
N LEU A 99 13.35 5.81 -3.89
CA LEU A 99 12.14 5.51 -3.13
C LEU A 99 10.94 5.28 -4.06
N ALA A 100 10.83 6.08 -5.12
CA ALA A 100 9.74 5.92 -6.08
C ALA A 100 9.82 4.57 -6.81
N ARG A 101 11.02 4.11 -7.13
CA ARG A 101 11.22 2.80 -7.76
C ARG A 101 10.89 1.66 -6.83
N GLY A 102 11.11 1.83 -5.54
CA GLY A 102 10.80 0.82 -4.53
C GLY A 102 9.37 0.87 -4.01
N ALA A 103 8.54 1.77 -4.51
CA ALA A 103 7.21 1.98 -3.99
C ALA A 103 6.28 0.80 -4.28
N VAL A 104 5.42 0.53 -3.32
CA VAL A 104 4.39 -0.51 -3.40
C VAL A 104 3.03 0.15 -3.16
N ARG A 105 2.05 -0.24 -3.95
CA ARG A 105 0.69 0.25 -3.82
C ARG A 105 -0.19 -0.83 -3.21
N VAL A 106 -0.82 -0.49 -2.09
CA VAL A 106 -1.82 -1.34 -1.46
C VAL A 106 -3.19 -0.73 -1.69
N SER A 107 -4.09 -1.50 -2.28
CA SER A 107 -5.47 -1.08 -2.46
C SER A 107 -6.35 -1.78 -1.44
N LEU A 108 -7.12 -1.00 -0.69
CA LEU A 108 -8.06 -1.52 0.28
C LEU A 108 -9.40 -1.73 -0.41
N GLY A 109 -9.93 -2.94 -0.31
CA GLY A 109 -11.24 -3.25 -0.85
C GLY A 109 -12.33 -2.82 0.12
N ARG A 110 -13.54 -2.74 -0.40
CA ARG A 110 -14.72 -2.39 0.36
C ARG A 110 -14.93 -3.31 1.58
N GLU A 111 -14.50 -4.56 1.45
CA GLU A 111 -14.66 -5.58 2.48
C GLU A 111 -13.39 -5.85 3.28
N THR A 112 -12.33 -5.07 3.05
CA THR A 112 -11.08 -5.22 3.79
C THR A 112 -11.31 -5.02 5.28
N THR A 113 -10.83 -5.96 6.08
CA THR A 113 -11.00 -5.95 7.54
C THR A 113 -9.70 -5.56 8.24
N GLU A 114 -9.84 -5.14 9.49
CA GLU A 114 -8.67 -4.87 10.35
C GLU A 114 -7.80 -6.11 10.52
N GLN A 115 -8.42 -7.29 10.61
CA GLN A 115 -7.68 -8.54 10.73
C GLN A 115 -6.83 -8.80 9.49
N GLN A 116 -7.38 -8.54 8.30
CA GLN A 116 -6.63 -8.68 7.05
C GLN A 116 -5.45 -7.71 7.00
N VAL A 117 -5.60 -6.50 7.51
CA VAL A 117 -4.50 -5.54 7.62
C VAL A 117 -3.42 -6.06 8.57
N ARG A 118 -3.81 -6.59 9.72
CA ARG A 118 -2.85 -7.15 10.67
C ARG A 118 -2.11 -8.34 10.08
N ASP A 119 -2.81 -9.22 9.38
CA ASP A 119 -2.19 -10.36 8.69
C ASP A 119 -1.21 -9.90 7.62
N PHE A 120 -1.59 -8.87 6.86
CA PHE A 120 -0.72 -8.26 5.87
C PHE A 120 0.55 -7.69 6.51
N LEU A 121 0.41 -6.93 7.58
CA LEU A 121 1.54 -6.32 8.27
C LEU A 121 2.48 -7.37 8.84
N GLN A 122 1.95 -8.46 9.39
CA GLN A 122 2.76 -9.55 9.88
C GLN A 122 3.53 -10.23 8.76
N THR A 123 2.86 -10.54 7.66
CA THR A 123 3.49 -11.14 6.49
C THR A 123 4.55 -10.23 5.89
N LEU A 124 4.27 -8.92 5.86
CA LEU A 124 5.23 -7.93 5.39
C LEU A 124 6.48 -7.94 6.26
N ALA A 125 6.34 -7.94 7.57
CA ALA A 125 7.47 -7.97 8.49
C ALA A 125 8.33 -9.21 8.30
N GLU A 126 7.71 -10.37 8.16
CA GLU A 126 8.41 -11.63 7.91
C GLU A 126 9.15 -11.61 6.56
N THR A 127 8.48 -11.10 5.53
CA THR A 127 9.04 -11.01 4.18
C THR A 127 10.25 -10.08 4.16
N VAL A 128 10.13 -8.92 4.78
CA VAL A 128 11.22 -7.94 4.86
C VAL A 128 12.41 -8.52 5.63
N PHE A 129 12.14 -9.21 6.73
CA PHE A 129 13.19 -9.88 7.50
C PHE A 129 13.95 -10.89 6.63
N GLN A 130 13.24 -11.72 5.88
CA GLN A 130 13.85 -12.71 4.98
C GLN A 130 14.69 -12.03 3.89
N LEU A 131 14.18 -10.96 3.29
CA LEU A 131 14.89 -10.25 2.22
C LEU A 131 16.18 -9.60 2.74
N LYS A 132 16.12 -8.99 3.91
CA LYS A 132 17.30 -8.39 4.53
C LYS A 132 18.34 -9.45 4.90
N ARG A 133 17.88 -10.59 5.37
CA ARG A 133 18.77 -11.71 5.70
C ARG A 133 19.46 -12.24 4.46
N LEU A 134 18.75 -12.40 3.35
CA LEU A 134 19.34 -12.85 2.08
C LEU A 134 20.35 -11.83 1.55
N ALA A 135 20.04 -10.55 1.64
CA ALA A 135 20.97 -9.49 1.23
C ALA A 135 22.25 -9.51 2.07
N ALA A 136 22.13 -9.74 3.36
CA ALA A 136 23.29 -9.84 4.26
C ALA A 136 24.15 -11.05 3.94
N LEU A 137 23.55 -12.17 3.54
CA LEU A 137 24.29 -13.38 3.16
C LEU A 137 24.98 -13.22 1.80
N ALA A 138 24.47 -12.37 0.94
CA ALA A 138 25.02 -12.14 -0.40
C ALA A 138 26.17 -11.14 -0.43
N SER A 139 26.35 -10.36 0.63
CA SER A 139 27.40 -9.33 0.70
C SER A 139 28.69 -9.81 1.34
#